data_78534263d4cf35d105bfba24bfc2254d
#
_entry.id   78534263d4cf35d105bfba24bfc2254d
#
_cell.length_a   1.000
_cell.length_b   1.000
_cell.length_c   1.000
_cell.angle_alpha   90.00
_cell.angle_beta   90.00
_cell.angle_gamma   90.00
#
_symmetry.space_group_name_H-M   'P 1'
#
loop_
_entity.id
_entity.type
_entity.pdbx_description
1 polymer ?
#
loop_
_entity_poly.entity_id
_entity_poly.type
_entity_poly.pdbx_seq_one_letter_code
_entity_poly.pdbx_strand_id
1 'polypeptide(L)'
;MTIQTKRKWILLLAVLLLAAALSVGSTSLWKAEKEKRGEGYVAVVRIDGAIYGGPETDSMLSGSSGSSSEEIMRELQEARKDPQAKAILIRINSPDGSTGATQEIAEEMDKIRSSKKPIVISMGDMCASAGYWLASKGNYIFASPATMTGSIGVYMDYTNIEDLMDKVGVKNDKIKSGAHKDILSMYRPMTGEEREMLQSMVDDIYHQFVQTVADGRHMDEEKVKSIADGRILTGRQAQDLGLVDAMGNYYDALNYAASSGGLDVDHIETRSYTNSAVTLRSLLRGEAVRL
;
A
#
# COMPACT_ATOMS: atom_id res chain seq x y z
N MET A 1 67.79 7.89 30.34
CA MET A 1 66.54 8.37 29.70
C MET A 1 66.40 9.84 30.05
N THR A 2 66.51 10.72 29.07
CA THR A 2 66.51 12.17 29.29
C THR A 2 65.10 12.66 29.69
N ILE A 3 65.05 13.78 30.44
CA ILE A 3 63.79 14.39 30.92
C ILE A 3 62.80 14.65 29.77
N GLN A 4 63.30 14.96 28.58
CA GLN A 4 62.48 15.16 27.36
C GLN A 4 61.82 13.87 26.89
N THR A 5 62.46 12.70 27.01
CA THR A 5 61.90 11.42 26.63
C THR A 5 60.75 11.02 27.58
N LYS A 6 60.88 11.25 28.89
CA LYS A 6 59.83 11.01 29.88
C LYS A 6 58.58 11.87 29.62
N ARG A 7 58.75 13.16 29.27
CA ARG A 7 57.64 14.07 28.93
C ARG A 7 56.86 13.61 27.68
N LYS A 8 57.56 13.10 26.64
CA LYS A 8 56.92 12.55 25.44
C LYS A 8 56.08 11.32 25.73
N TRP A 9 56.57 10.42 26.58
CA TRP A 9 55.84 9.23 26.98
C TRP A 9 54.60 9.54 27.85
N ILE A 10 54.71 10.55 28.74
CA ILE A 10 53.57 11.01 29.57
C ILE A 10 52.48 11.63 28.67
N LEU A 11 52.85 12.45 27.69
CA LEU A 11 51.91 13.02 26.71
C LEU A 11 51.26 11.95 25.85
N LEU A 12 51.98 10.95 25.39
CA LEU A 12 51.44 9.84 24.62
C LEU A 12 50.43 9.01 25.43
N LEU A 13 50.75 8.77 26.68
CA LEU A 13 49.86 8.05 27.61
C LEU A 13 48.59 8.85 27.91
N ALA A 14 48.69 10.16 28.06
CA ALA A 14 47.56 11.05 28.26
C ALA A 14 46.63 11.09 27.05
N VAL A 15 47.20 11.13 25.81
CA VAL A 15 46.42 11.08 24.57
C VAL A 15 45.71 9.73 24.40
N LEU A 16 46.40 8.62 24.74
CA LEU A 16 45.78 7.27 24.67
C LEU A 16 44.65 7.12 25.69
N LEU A 17 44.83 7.64 26.91
CA LEU A 17 43.78 7.63 27.93
C LEU A 17 42.56 8.49 27.53
N LEU A 18 42.82 9.66 26.92
CA LEU A 18 41.74 10.53 26.40
C LEU A 18 40.98 9.85 25.25
N ALA A 19 41.72 9.22 24.33
CA ALA A 19 41.09 8.46 23.23
C ALA A 19 40.26 7.26 23.74
N ALA A 20 40.77 6.55 24.74
CA ALA A 20 40.01 5.46 25.38
C ALA A 20 38.77 5.97 26.13
N ALA A 21 38.85 7.09 26.83
CA ALA A 21 37.72 7.71 27.52
C ALA A 21 36.65 8.20 26.51
N LEU A 22 37.06 8.79 25.37
CA LEU A 22 36.17 9.21 24.30
C LEU A 22 35.50 8.01 23.62
N SER A 23 36.20 6.89 23.42
CA SER A 23 35.64 5.69 22.83
C SER A 23 34.62 5.00 23.76
N VAL A 24 34.89 4.94 25.07
CA VAL A 24 33.95 4.40 26.07
C VAL A 24 32.75 5.35 26.23
N GLY A 25 32.96 6.66 26.22
CA GLY A 25 31.86 7.64 26.26
C GLY A 25 30.96 7.55 25.03
N SER A 26 31.52 7.38 23.84
CA SER A 26 30.74 7.24 22.60
C SER A 26 29.95 5.92 22.56
N THR A 27 30.52 4.82 23.03
CA THR A 27 29.83 3.52 23.09
C THR A 27 28.72 3.49 24.14
N SER A 28 28.90 4.18 25.27
CA SER A 28 27.85 4.28 26.30
C SER A 28 26.70 5.20 25.87
N LEU A 29 27.00 6.32 25.20
CA LEU A 29 26.00 7.18 24.62
C LEU A 29 25.23 6.47 23.49
N TRP A 30 25.92 5.70 22.66
CA TRP A 30 25.30 4.89 21.60
C TRP A 30 24.42 3.77 22.16
N LYS A 31 24.84 3.13 23.26
CA LYS A 31 24.02 2.16 23.99
C LYS A 31 22.78 2.81 24.62
N ALA A 32 22.94 3.95 25.28
CA ALA A 32 21.85 4.67 25.92
C ALA A 32 20.86 5.24 24.88
N GLU A 33 21.34 5.63 23.70
CA GLU A 33 20.48 6.05 22.59
C GLU A 33 19.78 4.86 21.91
N LYS A 34 20.45 3.69 21.86
CA LYS A 34 19.85 2.43 21.39
C LYS A 34 18.82 1.85 22.37
N GLU A 35 19.00 2.03 23.69
CA GLU A 35 18.02 1.65 24.72
C GLU A 35 16.80 2.61 24.76
N LYS A 36 16.99 3.89 24.35
CA LYS A 36 15.90 4.86 24.17
C LYS A 36 15.13 4.66 22.87
N ARG A 37 15.74 4.10 21.83
CA ARG A 37 15.06 3.66 20.61
C ARG A 37 14.49 2.27 20.89
N GLY A 38 13.18 2.17 21.01
CA GLY A 38 12.50 0.88 21.12
C GLY A 38 13.05 -0.09 20.06
N GLU A 39 13.23 -1.38 20.41
CA GLU A 39 13.78 -2.37 19.46
C GLU A 39 12.79 -2.61 18.32
N GLY A 40 12.84 -1.77 17.27
CA GLY A 40 12.03 -1.94 16.06
C GLY A 40 11.37 -0.66 15.57
N TYR A 41 10.58 -0.78 14.51
CA TYR A 41 9.93 0.32 13.84
C TYR A 41 8.59 -0.12 13.19
N VAL A 42 7.77 0.87 12.79
CA VAL A 42 6.60 0.65 11.95
C VAL A 42 7.03 0.75 10.48
N ALA A 43 6.84 -0.34 9.73
CA ALA A 43 7.02 -0.33 8.29
C ALA A 43 5.86 0.44 7.65
N VAL A 44 6.16 1.38 6.76
CA VAL A 44 5.14 2.18 6.07
C VAL A 44 5.15 1.82 4.59
N VAL A 45 4.01 1.33 4.11
CA VAL A 45 3.74 1.06 2.69
C VAL A 45 2.70 2.05 2.20
N ARG A 46 2.89 2.60 1.01
CA ARG A 46 1.96 3.56 0.41
C ARG A 46 1.35 3.01 -0.86
N ILE A 47 0.05 3.23 -1.01
CA ILE A 47 -0.72 2.88 -2.21
C ILE A 47 -1.43 4.16 -2.67
N ASP A 48 -0.87 4.82 -3.66
CA ASP A 48 -1.36 6.10 -4.18
C ASP A 48 -1.80 5.95 -5.65
N GLY A 49 -2.98 6.49 -5.99
CA GLY A 49 -3.57 6.39 -7.34
C GLY A 49 -4.14 4.99 -7.66
N ALA A 50 -4.43 4.74 -8.92
CA ALA A 50 -5.00 3.45 -9.37
C ALA A 50 -3.99 2.30 -9.20
N ILE A 51 -4.47 1.13 -8.77
CA ILE A 51 -3.65 -0.07 -8.63
C ILE A 51 -3.60 -0.81 -9.97
N TYR A 52 -2.41 -1.12 -10.45
CA TYR A 52 -2.21 -1.81 -11.73
C TYR A 52 -1.23 -2.99 -11.61
N GLY A 53 -1.38 -3.96 -12.51
CA GLY A 53 -0.47 -5.12 -12.60
C GLY A 53 0.82 -4.79 -13.34
N GLY A 54 1.90 -5.49 -12.96
CA GLY A 54 3.21 -5.35 -13.60
C GLY A 54 4.17 -4.43 -12.86
N PRO A 55 5.41 -4.31 -13.36
CA PRO A 55 6.45 -3.51 -12.73
C PRO A 55 6.14 -2.02 -12.79
N GLU A 56 6.78 -1.26 -11.91
CA GLU A 56 6.75 0.20 -11.98
C GLU A 56 7.32 0.65 -13.33
N THR A 57 6.49 1.28 -14.15
CA THR A 57 6.96 1.94 -15.36
C THR A 57 7.34 3.36 -14.99
N ASP A 58 8.53 3.81 -15.41
CA ASP A 58 9.01 5.19 -15.19
C ASP A 58 7.93 6.19 -15.59
N SER A 59 7.16 6.63 -14.59
CA SER A 59 6.01 7.53 -14.77
C SER A 59 6.39 8.93 -15.24
N MET A 60 7.69 9.24 -15.30
CA MET A 60 8.19 10.53 -15.83
C MET A 60 7.82 10.79 -17.30
N LEU A 61 7.58 9.73 -18.07
CA LEU A 61 7.22 9.84 -19.48
C LEU A 61 5.77 9.48 -19.80
N SER A 62 5.12 8.67 -18.95
CA SER A 62 3.77 8.15 -19.22
C SER A 62 2.64 8.93 -18.54
N GLY A 63 2.92 9.81 -17.59
CA GLY A 63 1.92 10.61 -16.87
C GLY A 63 0.92 9.78 -16.04
N SER A 64 1.08 8.47 -15.93
CA SER A 64 0.22 7.61 -15.13
C SER A 64 0.68 7.63 -13.67
N SER A 65 -0.08 8.27 -12.80
CA SER A 65 0.10 8.21 -11.35
C SER A 65 -0.69 7.03 -10.81
N GLY A 66 -0.02 5.95 -10.46
CA GLY A 66 -0.65 4.76 -9.86
C GLY A 66 0.38 3.92 -9.14
N SER A 67 -0.09 2.88 -8.46
CA SER A 67 0.75 1.96 -7.68
C SER A 67 0.86 0.60 -8.36
N SER A 68 2.09 0.15 -8.56
CA SER A 68 2.40 -1.17 -9.11
C SER A 68 2.17 -2.27 -8.08
N SER A 69 1.46 -3.33 -8.46
CA SER A 69 1.27 -4.50 -7.58
C SER A 69 2.60 -5.18 -7.25
N GLU A 70 3.51 -5.29 -8.20
CA GLU A 70 4.81 -5.94 -7.97
C GLU A 70 5.64 -5.18 -6.93
N GLU A 71 5.63 -3.84 -6.99
CA GLU A 71 6.35 -3.03 -6.01
C GLU A 71 5.72 -3.11 -4.63
N ILE A 72 4.39 -2.97 -4.53
CA ILE A 72 3.67 -3.11 -3.25
C ILE A 72 3.93 -4.49 -2.64
N MET A 73 3.85 -5.56 -3.43
CA MET A 73 4.12 -6.92 -2.94
C MET A 73 5.56 -7.07 -2.45
N ARG A 74 6.54 -6.49 -3.15
CA ARG A 74 7.95 -6.47 -2.73
C ARG A 74 8.11 -5.78 -1.38
N GLU A 75 7.55 -4.58 -1.22
CA GLU A 75 7.59 -3.83 0.04
C GLU A 75 6.95 -4.60 1.20
N LEU A 76 5.78 -5.20 0.95
CA LEU A 76 5.08 -6.04 1.94
C LEU A 76 5.90 -7.27 2.33
N GLN A 77 6.56 -7.93 1.37
CA GLN A 77 7.43 -9.08 1.63
C GLN A 77 8.66 -8.70 2.44
N GLU A 78 9.30 -7.56 2.11
CA GLU A 78 10.44 -7.04 2.86
C GLU A 78 10.03 -6.70 4.28
N ALA A 79 8.92 -5.97 4.47
CA ALA A 79 8.38 -5.65 5.77
C ALA A 79 7.99 -6.90 6.59
N ARG A 80 7.45 -7.93 5.93
CA ARG A 80 7.11 -9.21 6.58
C ARG A 80 8.33 -9.95 7.09
N LYS A 81 9.39 -10.01 6.27
CA LYS A 81 10.64 -10.75 6.58
C LYS A 81 11.52 -10.03 7.59
N ASP A 82 11.42 -8.71 7.70
CA ASP A 82 12.26 -7.92 8.61
C ASP A 82 11.78 -8.07 10.06
N PRO A 83 12.58 -8.65 10.98
CA PRO A 83 12.20 -8.83 12.37
C PRO A 83 12.13 -7.50 13.16
N GLN A 84 12.73 -6.42 12.63
CA GLN A 84 12.65 -5.09 13.23
C GLN A 84 11.36 -4.36 12.88
N ALA A 85 10.69 -4.70 11.80
CA ALA A 85 9.36 -4.21 11.47
C ALA A 85 8.32 -4.90 12.40
N LYS A 86 7.88 -4.20 13.44
CA LYS A 86 6.96 -4.73 14.45
C LYS A 86 5.50 -4.64 14.06
N ALA A 87 5.17 -3.67 13.22
CA ALA A 87 3.86 -3.47 12.62
C ALA A 87 4.02 -2.93 11.20
N ILE A 88 2.97 -3.04 10.40
CA ILE A 88 2.91 -2.45 9.06
C ILE A 88 1.74 -1.46 9.04
N LEU A 89 2.04 -0.22 8.65
CA LEU A 89 1.05 0.81 8.36
C LEU A 89 0.92 0.95 6.84
N ILE A 90 -0.25 0.64 6.31
CA ILE A 90 -0.53 0.84 4.88
C ILE A 90 -1.35 2.13 4.73
N ARG A 91 -0.75 3.14 4.08
CA ARG A 91 -1.44 4.36 3.71
C ARG A 91 -2.04 4.20 2.32
N ILE A 92 -3.37 4.23 2.21
CA ILE A 92 -4.09 4.02 0.95
C ILE A 92 -4.78 5.32 0.54
N ASN A 93 -4.44 5.81 -0.66
CA ASN A 93 -5.11 6.92 -1.33
C ASN A 93 -5.40 6.54 -2.79
N SER A 94 -6.31 5.58 -2.99
CA SER A 94 -6.60 4.93 -4.26
C SER A 94 -8.09 4.95 -4.58
N PRO A 95 -8.50 5.36 -5.79
CA PRO A 95 -9.89 5.35 -6.22
C PRO A 95 -10.36 3.96 -6.68
N ASP A 96 -9.45 3.14 -7.25
CA ASP A 96 -9.77 1.88 -7.92
C ASP A 96 -8.50 1.08 -8.26
N GLY A 97 -8.66 0.02 -9.03
CA GLY A 97 -7.54 -0.76 -9.56
C GLY A 97 -7.97 -2.02 -10.30
N SER A 98 -7.00 -2.66 -10.98
CA SER A 98 -7.24 -3.94 -11.62
C SER A 98 -7.41 -5.05 -10.58
N THR A 99 -8.38 -5.93 -10.82
CA THR A 99 -8.79 -6.96 -9.86
C THR A 99 -7.66 -7.95 -9.57
N GLY A 100 -6.98 -8.44 -10.61
CA GLY A 100 -5.87 -9.40 -10.45
C GLY A 100 -4.74 -8.82 -9.61
N ALA A 101 -4.30 -7.60 -9.90
CA ALA A 101 -3.26 -6.91 -9.12
C ALA A 101 -3.67 -6.72 -7.64
N THR A 102 -4.94 -6.38 -7.41
CA THR A 102 -5.49 -6.22 -6.06
C THR A 102 -5.48 -7.54 -5.29
N GLN A 103 -5.83 -8.64 -5.94
CA GLN A 103 -5.80 -9.97 -5.32
C GLN A 103 -4.40 -10.41 -4.95
N GLU A 104 -3.40 -10.21 -5.83
CA GLU A 104 -1.99 -10.52 -5.54
C GLU A 104 -1.49 -9.79 -4.29
N ILE A 105 -1.80 -8.49 -4.17
CA ILE A 105 -1.45 -7.70 -2.98
C ILE A 105 -2.18 -8.25 -1.74
N ALA A 106 -3.49 -8.54 -1.86
CA ALA A 106 -4.30 -9.07 -0.76
C ALA A 106 -3.75 -10.41 -0.24
N GLU A 107 -3.26 -11.29 -1.11
CA GLU A 107 -2.61 -12.54 -0.72
C GLU A 107 -1.32 -12.30 0.11
N GLU A 108 -0.49 -11.33 -0.25
CA GLU A 108 0.69 -10.98 0.55
C GLU A 108 0.28 -10.41 1.92
N MET A 109 -0.82 -9.64 2.00
CA MET A 109 -1.36 -9.18 3.27
C MET A 109 -1.84 -10.35 4.14
N ASP A 110 -2.48 -11.37 3.57
CA ASP A 110 -2.89 -12.58 4.30
C ASP A 110 -1.68 -13.36 4.86
N LYS A 111 -0.58 -13.45 4.10
CA LYS A 111 0.68 -14.04 4.59
C LYS A 111 1.27 -13.26 5.78
N ILE A 112 1.14 -11.92 5.78
CA ILE A 112 1.57 -11.08 6.89
C ILE A 112 0.69 -11.33 8.11
N ARG A 113 -0.64 -11.33 7.96
CA ARG A 113 -1.60 -11.64 9.06
C ARG A 113 -1.31 -13.01 9.68
N SER A 114 -0.99 -14.00 8.86
CA SER A 114 -0.61 -15.34 9.33
C SER A 114 0.67 -15.34 10.16
N SER A 115 1.58 -14.40 9.94
CA SER A 115 2.79 -14.19 10.75
C SER A 115 2.54 -13.43 12.05
N LYS A 116 1.30 -13.03 12.32
CA LYS A 116 0.86 -12.24 13.49
C LYS A 116 1.47 -10.83 13.57
N LYS A 117 2.02 -10.32 12.48
CA LYS A 117 2.47 -8.93 12.40
C LYS A 117 1.24 -8.06 12.09
N PRO A 118 0.90 -7.08 12.96
CA PRO A 118 -0.30 -6.27 12.76
C PRO A 118 -0.19 -5.39 11.51
N ILE A 119 -1.29 -5.33 10.75
CA ILE A 119 -1.48 -4.44 9.61
C ILE A 119 -2.51 -3.39 10.00
N VAL A 120 -2.13 -2.13 10.00
CA VAL A 120 -3.02 -1.00 10.23
C VAL A 120 -3.21 -0.23 8.94
N ILE A 121 -4.43 0.11 8.62
CA ILE A 121 -4.78 0.90 7.44
C ILE A 121 -5.04 2.34 7.84
N SER A 122 -4.46 3.27 7.08
CA SER A 122 -4.78 4.69 7.13
C SER A 122 -5.29 5.13 5.77
N MET A 123 -6.59 5.41 5.68
CA MET A 123 -7.20 5.90 4.45
C MET A 123 -6.82 7.36 4.20
N GLY A 124 -6.54 7.70 2.93
CA GLY A 124 -6.33 9.06 2.45
C GLY A 124 -7.63 9.80 2.16
N ASP A 125 -7.60 10.66 1.14
CA ASP A 125 -8.79 11.32 0.64
C ASP A 125 -9.76 10.31 0.04
N MET A 126 -9.21 9.27 -0.62
CA MET A 126 -9.97 8.21 -1.25
C MET A 126 -9.35 6.83 -0.95
N CYS A 127 -10.22 5.88 -0.59
CA CYS A 127 -9.86 4.47 -0.43
C CYS A 127 -11.08 3.62 -0.83
N ALA A 128 -11.27 3.50 -2.14
CA ALA A 128 -12.51 2.96 -2.73
C ALA A 128 -12.21 1.79 -3.67
N SER A 129 -13.20 0.95 -3.96
CA SER A 129 -13.08 -0.19 -4.88
C SER A 129 -11.88 -1.08 -4.52
N ALA A 130 -10.91 -1.27 -5.41
CA ALA A 130 -9.67 -2.00 -5.13
C ALA A 130 -8.95 -1.52 -3.86
N GLY A 131 -8.92 -0.20 -3.61
CA GLY A 131 -8.38 0.36 -2.37
C GLY A 131 -9.11 -0.14 -1.13
N TYR A 132 -10.44 -0.24 -1.16
CA TYR A 132 -11.22 -0.79 -0.06
C TYR A 132 -11.07 -2.31 0.06
N TRP A 133 -10.95 -3.02 -1.07
CA TRP A 133 -10.63 -4.46 -1.06
C TRP A 133 -9.39 -4.73 -0.20
N LEU A 134 -8.31 -3.98 -0.44
CA LEU A 134 -7.08 -4.10 0.37
C LEU A 134 -7.29 -3.62 1.80
N ALA A 135 -7.99 -2.50 1.99
CA ALA A 135 -8.24 -1.96 3.32
C ALA A 135 -8.98 -2.96 4.23
N SER A 136 -9.94 -3.70 3.67
CA SER A 136 -10.70 -4.71 4.42
C SER A 136 -9.83 -5.84 4.98
N LYS A 137 -8.64 -6.07 4.43
CA LYS A 137 -7.65 -7.05 4.92
C LYS A 137 -6.82 -6.56 6.12
N GLY A 138 -6.89 -5.27 6.47
CA GLY A 138 -6.20 -4.72 7.65
C GLY A 138 -6.79 -5.25 8.97
N ASN A 139 -5.95 -5.28 10.00
CA ASN A 139 -6.40 -5.61 11.35
C ASN A 139 -7.18 -4.46 11.99
N TYR A 140 -6.89 -3.23 11.58
CA TYR A 140 -7.58 -2.02 12.05
C TYR A 140 -7.54 -0.93 10.98
N ILE A 141 -8.63 -0.21 10.80
CA ILE A 141 -8.81 0.74 9.71
C ILE A 141 -9.18 2.12 10.27
N PHE A 142 -8.34 3.11 9.96
CA PHE A 142 -8.57 4.52 10.22
C PHE A 142 -9.00 5.27 8.96
N ALA A 143 -9.98 6.15 9.09
CA ALA A 143 -10.39 7.08 8.05
C ALA A 143 -10.65 8.47 8.64
N SER A 144 -10.52 9.51 7.82
CA SER A 144 -11.08 10.82 8.15
C SER A 144 -12.59 10.82 7.91
N PRO A 145 -13.39 11.63 8.62
CA PRO A 145 -14.83 11.67 8.43
C PRO A 145 -15.28 11.93 6.99
N ALA A 146 -14.47 12.68 6.22
CA ALA A 146 -14.73 13.05 4.82
C ALA A 146 -14.02 12.16 3.80
N THR A 147 -13.26 11.14 4.21
CA THR A 147 -12.66 10.17 3.29
C THR A 147 -13.75 9.55 2.41
N MET A 148 -13.51 9.46 1.11
CA MET A 148 -14.38 8.72 0.20
C MET A 148 -13.94 7.26 0.15
N THR A 149 -14.87 6.32 0.45
CA THR A 149 -14.58 4.89 0.54
C THR A 149 -15.74 4.03 0.06
N GLY A 150 -15.72 2.74 0.31
CA GLY A 150 -16.74 1.82 -0.20
C GLY A 150 -16.50 1.51 -1.68
N SER A 151 -17.46 1.84 -2.55
CA SER A 151 -17.43 1.42 -3.97
C SER A 151 -17.20 -0.10 -4.10
N ILE A 152 -17.87 -0.87 -3.22
CA ILE A 152 -17.79 -2.33 -3.25
C ILE A 152 -18.68 -2.79 -4.40
N GLY A 153 -18.03 -3.05 -5.54
CA GLY A 153 -18.70 -3.38 -6.78
C GLY A 153 -17.71 -3.61 -7.91
N VAL A 154 -18.20 -4.15 -9.01
CA VAL A 154 -17.43 -4.46 -10.22
C VAL A 154 -18.21 -4.01 -11.43
N TYR A 155 -17.54 -3.42 -12.40
CA TYR A 155 -18.15 -3.08 -13.67
C TYR A 155 -17.19 -3.31 -14.84
N MET A 156 -17.75 -3.48 -16.03
CA MET A 156 -17.03 -3.48 -17.31
C MET A 156 -17.64 -2.44 -18.22
N ASP A 157 -16.83 -1.55 -18.75
CA ASP A 157 -17.26 -0.60 -19.76
C ASP A 157 -17.35 -1.25 -21.15
N TYR A 158 -18.42 -0.94 -21.86
CA TYR A 158 -18.60 -1.27 -23.25
C TYR A 158 -19.09 -0.06 -24.02
N THR A 159 -18.30 0.41 -24.97
CA THR A 159 -18.67 1.52 -25.87
C THR A 159 -18.93 0.98 -27.27
N ASN A 160 -20.06 1.33 -27.88
CA ASN A 160 -20.35 1.02 -29.26
C ASN A 160 -20.34 2.31 -30.09
N ILE A 161 -19.53 2.35 -31.17
CA ILE A 161 -19.41 3.47 -32.07
C ILE A 161 -19.82 3.09 -33.50
N GLU A 162 -20.49 1.96 -33.72
CA GLU A 162 -20.88 1.46 -35.05
C GLU A 162 -21.64 2.52 -35.85
N ASP A 163 -22.72 3.10 -35.27
CA ASP A 163 -23.53 4.14 -35.92
C ASP A 163 -22.73 5.40 -36.28
N LEU A 164 -21.70 5.73 -35.49
CA LEU A 164 -20.80 6.84 -35.81
C LEU A 164 -19.93 6.51 -37.01
N MET A 165 -19.37 5.30 -37.05
CA MET A 165 -18.53 4.82 -38.15
C MET A 165 -19.31 4.77 -39.45
N ASP A 166 -20.55 4.33 -39.45
CA ASP A 166 -21.43 4.31 -40.60
C ASP A 166 -21.69 5.74 -41.13
N LYS A 167 -21.93 6.70 -40.24
CA LYS A 167 -22.13 8.12 -40.63
C LYS A 167 -20.93 8.75 -41.33
N VAL A 168 -19.71 8.33 -40.98
CA VAL A 168 -18.47 8.82 -41.58
C VAL A 168 -17.96 7.93 -42.72
N GLY A 169 -18.72 6.88 -43.08
CA GLY A 169 -18.42 5.99 -44.21
C GLY A 169 -17.26 5.03 -43.97
N VAL A 170 -16.90 4.77 -42.70
CA VAL A 170 -15.84 3.83 -42.35
C VAL A 170 -16.47 2.48 -41.96
N LYS A 171 -15.97 1.39 -42.55
CA LYS A 171 -16.39 0.02 -42.23
C LYS A 171 -15.27 -0.71 -41.60
N ASN A 172 -15.60 -1.44 -40.54
CA ASN A 172 -14.68 -2.37 -39.84
C ASN A 172 -15.13 -3.79 -40.14
N ASP A 173 -14.28 -4.58 -40.75
CA ASP A 173 -14.49 -6.00 -40.99
C ASP A 173 -13.43 -6.81 -40.27
N LYS A 174 -13.80 -7.97 -39.73
CA LYS A 174 -12.92 -8.81 -38.91
C LYS A 174 -12.95 -10.27 -39.36
N ILE A 175 -11.80 -10.80 -39.68
CA ILE A 175 -11.58 -12.22 -39.87
C ILE A 175 -11.14 -12.81 -38.52
N LYS A 176 -11.93 -13.70 -37.93
CA LYS A 176 -11.72 -14.21 -36.59
C LYS A 176 -11.86 -15.74 -36.52
N SER A 177 -11.09 -16.38 -35.65
CA SER A 177 -11.08 -17.81 -35.47
C SER A 177 -12.24 -18.37 -34.63
N GLY A 178 -12.98 -17.52 -33.93
CA GLY A 178 -14.09 -17.93 -33.05
C GLY A 178 -15.10 -16.83 -32.85
N ALA A 179 -16.34 -17.19 -32.50
CA ALA A 179 -17.47 -16.28 -32.40
C ALA A 179 -17.19 -15.11 -31.42
N HIS A 180 -16.57 -15.40 -30.29
CA HIS A 180 -16.36 -14.43 -29.18
C HIS A 180 -14.97 -13.80 -29.19
N LYS A 181 -14.13 -14.02 -30.25
CA LYS A 181 -12.76 -13.48 -30.25
C LYS A 181 -12.67 -11.96 -30.25
N ASP A 182 -13.73 -11.31 -30.68
CA ASP A 182 -13.91 -9.86 -30.69
C ASP A 182 -14.99 -9.37 -29.71
N ILE A 183 -15.22 -10.12 -28.64
CA ILE A 183 -16.06 -9.67 -27.52
C ILE A 183 -15.55 -8.31 -27.00
N LEU A 184 -16.45 -7.39 -26.65
CA LEU A 184 -16.16 -5.98 -26.35
C LEU A 184 -15.71 -5.15 -27.55
N SER A 185 -15.92 -5.64 -28.80
CA SER A 185 -15.65 -4.82 -29.98
C SER A 185 -16.52 -3.57 -29.98
N MET A 186 -15.89 -2.40 -30.07
CA MET A 186 -16.59 -1.11 -30.17
C MET A 186 -17.28 -0.89 -31.55
N TYR A 187 -17.04 -1.76 -32.53
CA TYR A 187 -17.49 -1.60 -33.92
C TYR A 187 -18.70 -2.46 -34.26
N ARG A 188 -19.31 -3.11 -33.31
CA ARG A 188 -20.54 -3.88 -33.48
C ARG A 188 -21.31 -4.00 -32.16
N PRO A 189 -22.62 -4.23 -32.20
CA PRO A 189 -23.38 -4.55 -31.00
C PRO A 189 -22.84 -5.81 -30.31
N MET A 190 -22.91 -5.81 -29.00
CA MET A 190 -22.69 -7.00 -28.18
C MET A 190 -23.90 -7.93 -28.32
N THR A 191 -23.65 -9.23 -28.52
CA THR A 191 -24.74 -10.22 -28.53
C THR A 191 -25.26 -10.49 -27.13
N GLY A 192 -26.48 -11.08 -27.02
CA GLY A 192 -27.04 -11.49 -25.73
C GLY A 192 -26.15 -12.50 -25.01
N GLU A 193 -25.63 -13.50 -25.74
CA GLU A 193 -24.70 -14.51 -25.20
C GLU A 193 -23.41 -13.89 -24.69
N GLU A 194 -22.80 -12.96 -25.42
CA GLU A 194 -21.60 -12.24 -24.97
C GLU A 194 -21.86 -11.41 -23.71
N ARG A 195 -23.05 -10.79 -23.61
CA ARG A 195 -23.44 -10.04 -22.42
C ARG A 195 -23.58 -10.97 -21.19
N GLU A 196 -24.18 -12.13 -21.34
CA GLU A 196 -24.32 -13.13 -20.28
C GLU A 196 -22.94 -13.63 -19.81
N MET A 197 -22.02 -13.91 -20.75
CA MET A 197 -20.65 -14.31 -20.42
C MET A 197 -19.94 -13.24 -19.59
N LEU A 198 -19.99 -11.98 -20.01
CA LEU A 198 -19.33 -10.88 -19.30
C LEU A 198 -20.01 -10.59 -17.95
N GLN A 199 -21.34 -10.69 -17.89
CA GLN A 199 -22.08 -10.54 -16.63
C GLN A 199 -21.66 -11.61 -15.62
N SER A 200 -21.53 -12.87 -16.07
CA SER A 200 -21.06 -13.96 -15.21
C SER A 200 -19.65 -13.69 -14.65
N MET A 201 -18.75 -13.10 -15.43
CA MET A 201 -17.43 -12.70 -14.94
C MET A 201 -17.51 -11.58 -13.90
N VAL A 202 -18.35 -10.57 -14.16
CA VAL A 202 -18.58 -9.46 -13.21
C VAL A 202 -19.16 -9.99 -11.89
N ASP A 203 -20.13 -10.91 -11.97
CA ASP A 203 -20.78 -11.49 -10.80
C ASP A 203 -19.80 -12.35 -9.99
N ASP A 204 -18.93 -13.12 -10.63
CA ASP A 204 -17.90 -13.92 -9.97
C ASP A 204 -16.90 -13.02 -9.22
N ILE A 205 -16.36 -11.98 -9.88
CA ILE A 205 -15.44 -11.03 -9.24
C ILE A 205 -16.14 -10.28 -8.10
N TYR A 206 -17.39 -9.89 -8.29
CA TYR A 206 -18.18 -9.23 -7.25
C TYR A 206 -18.36 -10.12 -6.02
N HIS A 207 -18.67 -11.40 -6.23
CA HIS A 207 -18.78 -12.36 -5.12
C HIS A 207 -17.45 -12.48 -4.35
N GLN A 208 -16.31 -12.56 -5.03
CA GLN A 208 -15.01 -12.59 -4.41
C GLN A 208 -14.72 -11.32 -3.59
N PHE A 209 -15.14 -10.15 -4.07
CA PHE A 209 -15.01 -8.90 -3.31
C PHE A 209 -15.87 -8.92 -2.05
N VAL A 210 -17.15 -9.29 -2.16
CA VAL A 210 -18.04 -9.42 -1.01
C VAL A 210 -17.48 -10.36 0.03
N GLN A 211 -16.99 -11.53 -0.39
CA GLN A 211 -16.39 -12.52 0.51
C GLN A 211 -15.14 -11.94 1.20
N THR A 212 -14.26 -11.25 0.46
CA THR A 212 -13.07 -10.62 1.04
C THR A 212 -13.43 -9.61 2.12
N VAL A 213 -14.46 -8.79 1.89
CA VAL A 213 -14.95 -7.83 2.89
C VAL A 213 -15.57 -8.54 4.09
N ALA A 214 -16.39 -9.56 3.85
CA ALA A 214 -17.02 -10.35 4.91
C ALA A 214 -15.98 -10.97 5.84
N ASP A 215 -14.96 -11.62 5.27
CA ASP A 215 -13.85 -12.24 6.00
C ASP A 215 -13.01 -11.21 6.75
N GLY A 216 -12.64 -10.12 6.06
CA GLY A 216 -11.76 -9.10 6.61
C GLY A 216 -12.41 -8.25 7.71
N ARG A 217 -13.72 -8.02 7.60
CA ARG A 217 -14.51 -7.24 8.57
C ARG A 217 -15.28 -8.10 9.55
N HIS A 218 -15.18 -9.43 9.47
CA HIS A 218 -15.95 -10.39 10.31
C HIS A 218 -17.46 -10.14 10.25
N MET A 219 -17.96 -9.88 9.03
CA MET A 219 -19.35 -9.58 8.76
C MET A 219 -20.02 -10.77 8.03
N ASP A 220 -21.32 -10.91 8.22
CA ASP A 220 -22.12 -11.82 7.40
C ASP A 220 -22.15 -11.35 5.94
N GLU A 221 -22.01 -12.27 4.98
CA GLU A 221 -22.01 -11.93 3.55
C GLU A 221 -23.28 -11.22 3.10
N GLU A 222 -24.45 -11.61 3.62
CA GLU A 222 -25.71 -10.95 3.27
C GLU A 222 -25.75 -9.51 3.76
N LYS A 223 -25.15 -9.23 4.92
CA LYS A 223 -24.99 -7.87 5.41
C LYS A 223 -24.07 -7.08 4.47
N VAL A 224 -22.94 -7.66 4.04
CA VAL A 224 -22.04 -7.01 3.09
C VAL A 224 -22.77 -6.77 1.77
N LYS A 225 -23.48 -7.74 1.20
CA LYS A 225 -24.27 -7.59 -0.03
C LYS A 225 -25.27 -6.44 0.05
N SER A 226 -25.89 -6.23 1.22
CA SER A 226 -26.88 -5.16 1.41
C SER A 226 -26.31 -3.75 1.27
N ILE A 227 -24.99 -3.60 1.37
CA ILE A 227 -24.27 -2.32 1.26
C ILE A 227 -23.29 -2.28 0.08
N ALA A 228 -23.08 -3.41 -0.60
CA ALA A 228 -22.13 -3.60 -1.69
C ALA A 228 -22.80 -3.41 -3.07
N ASP A 229 -23.49 -2.29 -3.26
CA ASP A 229 -24.13 -1.93 -4.51
C ASP A 229 -23.30 -0.96 -5.39
N GLY A 230 -22.03 -0.81 -5.06
CA GLY A 230 -21.10 0.09 -5.75
C GLY A 230 -21.15 1.54 -5.26
N ARG A 231 -21.96 1.86 -4.24
CA ARG A 231 -22.04 3.23 -3.71
C ARG A 231 -20.75 3.67 -3.04
N ILE A 232 -20.44 4.97 -3.19
CA ILE A 232 -19.38 5.63 -2.41
C ILE A 232 -19.98 6.09 -1.08
N LEU A 233 -19.18 5.93 -0.03
CA LEU A 233 -19.50 6.31 1.33
C LEU A 233 -18.50 7.35 1.85
N THR A 234 -18.91 8.20 2.75
CA THR A 234 -17.96 8.95 3.57
C THR A 234 -17.34 8.03 4.63
N GLY A 235 -16.17 8.40 5.17
CA GLY A 235 -15.54 7.64 6.24
C GLY A 235 -16.48 7.43 7.44
N ARG A 236 -17.27 8.46 7.80
CA ARG A 236 -18.29 8.36 8.87
C ARG A 236 -19.36 7.33 8.54
N GLN A 237 -19.95 7.39 7.35
CA GLN A 237 -20.95 6.39 6.92
C GLN A 237 -20.37 4.98 6.90
N ALA A 238 -19.12 4.84 6.46
CA ALA A 238 -18.42 3.56 6.46
C ALA A 238 -18.18 3.03 7.89
N GLN A 239 -17.88 3.92 8.85
CA GLN A 239 -17.76 3.54 10.26
C GLN A 239 -19.10 3.08 10.83
N ASP A 240 -20.19 3.78 10.56
CA ASP A 240 -21.54 3.41 11.02
C ASP A 240 -21.95 2.02 10.48
N LEU A 241 -21.45 1.64 9.31
CA LEU A 241 -21.71 0.34 8.69
C LEU A 241 -20.72 -0.77 9.12
N GLY A 242 -19.69 -0.44 9.93
CA GLY A 242 -18.66 -1.38 10.37
C GLY A 242 -17.54 -1.63 9.37
N LEU A 243 -17.46 -0.81 8.31
CA LEU A 243 -16.42 -0.90 7.29
C LEU A 243 -15.12 -0.18 7.69
N VAL A 244 -15.16 0.70 8.68
CA VAL A 244 -14.05 1.45 9.27
C VAL A 244 -14.12 1.30 10.77
N ASP A 245 -12.97 1.17 11.44
CA ASP A 245 -12.91 0.95 12.89
C ASP A 245 -12.92 2.27 13.69
N ALA A 246 -12.14 3.25 13.23
CA ALA A 246 -12.03 4.52 13.93
C ALA A 246 -11.87 5.72 12.99
N MET A 247 -12.38 6.87 13.46
CA MET A 247 -12.01 8.15 12.86
C MET A 247 -10.64 8.57 13.37
N GLY A 248 -9.77 9.00 12.46
CA GLY A 248 -8.43 9.46 12.79
C GLY A 248 -7.62 9.78 11.54
N ASN A 249 -6.52 10.49 11.76
CA ASN A 249 -5.57 10.85 10.71
C ASN A 249 -4.41 9.82 10.61
N TYR A 250 -3.42 10.14 9.78
CA TYR A 250 -2.23 9.31 9.59
C TYR A 250 -1.47 9.03 10.90
N TYR A 251 -1.34 10.03 11.77
CA TYR A 251 -0.60 9.90 13.03
C TYR A 251 -1.36 9.08 14.07
N ASP A 252 -2.70 9.15 14.09
CA ASP A 252 -3.52 8.28 14.94
C ASP A 252 -3.33 6.81 14.55
N ALA A 253 -3.35 6.52 13.24
CA ALA A 253 -3.08 5.19 12.71
C ALA A 253 -1.64 4.72 12.99
N LEU A 254 -0.65 5.61 12.89
CA LEU A 254 0.75 5.32 13.19
C LEU A 254 0.95 4.98 14.68
N ASN A 255 0.36 5.77 15.57
CA ASN A 255 0.40 5.51 17.01
C ASN A 255 -0.23 4.16 17.35
N TYR A 256 -1.38 3.85 16.74
CA TYR A 256 -2.04 2.57 16.92
C TYR A 256 -1.20 1.40 16.38
N ALA A 257 -0.57 1.57 15.22
CA ALA A 257 0.34 0.56 14.65
C ALA A 257 1.53 0.31 15.56
N ALA A 258 2.17 1.36 16.08
CA ALA A 258 3.27 1.27 17.02
C ALA A 258 2.85 0.52 18.29
N SER A 259 1.75 0.92 18.92
CA SER A 259 1.20 0.26 20.10
C SER A 259 0.89 -1.22 19.84
N SER A 260 0.24 -1.53 18.72
CA SER A 260 -0.10 -2.91 18.33
C SER A 260 1.15 -3.78 18.08
N GLY A 261 2.25 -3.16 17.63
CA GLY A 261 3.56 -3.79 17.46
C GLY A 261 4.40 -3.87 18.73
N GLY A 262 3.91 -3.34 19.86
CA GLY A 262 4.65 -3.30 21.13
C GLY A 262 5.79 -2.27 21.15
N LEU A 263 5.70 -1.23 20.32
CA LEU A 263 6.67 -0.13 20.26
C LEU A 263 6.26 1.03 21.21
N ASP A 264 7.25 1.84 21.60
CA ASP A 264 7.02 3.07 22.34
C ASP A 264 6.36 4.11 21.44
N VAL A 265 5.15 4.57 21.83
CA VAL A 265 4.36 5.55 21.07
C VAL A 265 4.90 6.98 21.16
N ASP A 266 5.76 7.27 22.13
CA ASP A 266 6.41 8.57 22.27
C ASP A 266 7.65 8.71 21.36
N HIS A 267 8.18 7.58 20.85
CA HIS A 267 9.39 7.51 20.03
C HIS A 267 9.25 6.52 18.87
N ILE A 268 8.31 6.81 17.96
CA ILE A 268 8.04 5.92 16.83
C ILE A 268 9.07 6.13 15.72
N GLU A 269 9.84 5.09 15.41
CA GLU A 269 10.61 5.02 14.18
C GLU A 269 9.73 4.44 13.05
N THR A 270 9.87 5.02 11.84
CA THR A 270 9.21 4.51 10.64
C THR A 270 10.23 4.20 9.55
N ARG A 271 9.95 3.19 8.73
CA ARG A 271 10.75 2.87 7.55
C ARG A 271 9.84 2.57 6.37
N SER A 272 10.13 3.21 5.23
CA SER A 272 9.56 2.87 3.93
C SER A 272 10.53 1.99 3.16
N TYR A 273 10.00 1.04 2.39
CA TYR A 273 10.77 0.18 1.48
C TYR A 273 10.66 0.61 0.02
N THR A 274 9.95 1.72 -0.23
CA THR A 274 9.87 2.30 -1.57
C THR A 274 11.27 2.58 -2.09
N ASN A 275 11.61 2.05 -3.25
CA ASN A 275 12.82 2.46 -3.95
C ASN A 275 12.68 3.94 -4.28
N SER A 276 13.33 4.79 -3.50
CA SER A 276 13.48 6.18 -3.89
C SER A 276 14.35 6.17 -5.14
N ALA A 277 13.71 6.08 -6.30
CA ALA A 277 14.40 6.38 -7.56
C ALA A 277 15.15 7.70 -7.30
N VAL A 278 16.47 7.67 -7.48
CA VAL A 278 17.34 8.83 -7.27
C VAL A 278 16.85 9.89 -8.24
N THR A 279 15.89 10.69 -7.81
CA THR A 279 15.40 11.80 -8.61
C THR A 279 16.53 12.80 -8.74
N LEU A 280 16.72 13.35 -9.93
CA LEU A 280 17.67 14.46 -10.17
C LEU A 280 17.54 15.55 -9.10
N ARG A 281 16.35 15.70 -8.51
CA ARG A 281 16.03 16.64 -7.44
C ARG A 281 16.63 16.23 -6.08
N SER A 282 16.73 14.93 -5.75
CA SER A 282 17.40 14.46 -4.53
C SER A 282 18.92 14.57 -4.66
N LEU A 283 19.48 14.33 -5.86
CA LEU A 283 20.89 14.56 -6.16
C LEU A 283 21.25 16.04 -6.04
N LEU A 284 20.39 16.96 -6.52
CA LEU A 284 20.63 18.40 -6.43
C LEU A 284 20.46 18.95 -5.00
N ARG A 285 19.76 18.26 -4.10
CA ARG A 285 19.62 18.63 -2.69
C ARG A 285 20.71 18.06 -1.78
N GLY A 286 21.62 17.25 -2.31
CA GLY A 286 22.69 16.63 -1.52
C GLY A 286 22.18 15.62 -0.48
N GLU A 287 20.99 15.09 -0.65
CA GLU A 287 20.47 14.01 0.18
C GLU A 287 21.24 12.74 -0.19
N ALA A 288 22.19 12.36 0.66
CA ALA A 288 23.00 11.17 0.44
C ALA A 288 22.11 9.93 0.40
N VAL A 289 22.17 9.19 -0.71
CA VAL A 289 21.63 7.85 -0.82
C VAL A 289 22.31 6.99 0.25
N ARG A 290 21.63 6.67 1.33
CA ARG A 290 22.07 5.61 2.24
C ARG A 290 21.71 4.28 1.61
N LEU A 291 22.70 3.66 0.96
CA LEU A 291 22.69 2.27 0.55
C LEU A 291 22.60 1.35 1.77
#